data_f0d9bce6a6b9b79ce8e2cce53110a500
#
_entry.id   f0d9bce6a6b9b79ce8e2cce53110a500
#
_cell.length_a   1.000
_cell.length_b   1.000
_cell.length_c   1.000
_cell.angle_alpha   90.00
_cell.angle_beta   90.00
_cell.angle_gamma   90.00
#
_symmetry.space_group_name_H-M   'P 1'
#
loop_
_entity.id
_entity.type
_entity.pdbx_description
1 polymer ?
#
loop_
_entity_poly.entity_id
_entity_poly.type
_entity_poly.pdbx_seq_one_letter_code
_entity_poly.pdbx_strand_id
1 'polypeptide(L)'
;IMSKVDTTDDLAKKREEAKKMAQEKARARTLARQQAIAERLASAVEEMSASLEQASGASEELGKTMQAIATAAEESSAAAEESRSAVNQISKSAELAAQQAKMSLDKCNILQTLVKVTTQDIESLIQGVNNASKANIESTKLIKELEKNSEQIGDIVGAVVRIADQTNLLALNAAIEAARAGEHGRGFAVVADEVRNLAETSEQSARGIRNVVEEIQAQVQKVVDDIDAAGKNALEEIEKAKVIMRDLGQVASDMQEILEGATAINKNAIDAQNMGEEFLKGSEDIASNAEEQSAAAEEANK
;
A
#
# COMPACT_ATOMS: atom_id res chain seq x y z
N ILE A 1 -97.16 70.33 -96.09
CA ILE A 1 -96.04 69.37 -96.21
C ILE A 1 -94.73 69.95 -95.72
N MET A 2 -94.66 70.27 -94.51
CA MET A 2 -93.36 70.59 -93.81
C MET A 2 -93.47 70.24 -92.33
N SER A 3 -93.22 69.00 -91.90
CA SER A 3 -93.12 68.68 -90.47
C SER A 3 -92.62 67.24 -90.19
N LYS A 4 -91.95 66.54 -91.16
CA LYS A 4 -91.43 65.16 -90.87
C LYS A 4 -89.96 64.96 -91.07
N VAL A 5 -89.18 66.05 -91.48
CA VAL A 5 -87.71 65.84 -91.66
C VAL A 5 -86.92 66.26 -90.41
N ASP A 6 -87.44 67.12 -89.50
CA ASP A 6 -86.72 67.59 -88.30
C ASP A 6 -86.64 66.57 -87.11
N THR A 7 -87.56 65.67 -87.05
CA THR A 7 -87.58 64.64 -85.96
C THR A 7 -86.60 63.46 -86.16
N THR A 8 -86.21 63.17 -87.38
CA THR A 8 -85.30 62.06 -87.70
C THR A 8 -83.83 62.42 -87.51
N ASP A 9 -83.49 63.68 -87.72
CA ASP A 9 -82.15 64.21 -87.50
C ASP A 9 -81.82 64.43 -86.04
N ASP A 10 -82.85 64.89 -85.28
CA ASP A 10 -82.72 65.07 -83.81
C ASP A 10 -82.60 63.69 -83.02
N LEU A 11 -83.30 62.69 -83.55
CA LEU A 11 -83.20 61.31 -83.01
C LEU A 11 -81.83 60.65 -83.35
N ALA A 12 -81.29 60.95 -84.51
CA ALA A 12 -79.94 60.48 -84.91
C ALA A 12 -78.86 61.15 -84.09
N LYS A 13 -78.94 62.47 -83.85
CA LYS A 13 -78.04 63.23 -82.91
C LYS A 13 -78.10 62.69 -81.50
N LYS A 14 -79.32 62.54 -80.99
CA LYS A 14 -79.47 61.93 -79.61
C LYS A 14 -78.96 60.49 -79.46
N ARG A 15 -79.05 59.67 -80.51
CA ARG A 15 -78.49 58.36 -80.58
C ARG A 15 -76.94 58.42 -80.60
N GLU A 16 -76.38 59.36 -81.39
CA GLU A 16 -74.94 59.53 -81.45
C GLU A 16 -74.35 60.12 -80.21
N GLU A 17 -75.03 61.07 -79.57
CA GLU A 17 -74.65 61.55 -78.21
C GLU A 17 -74.76 60.44 -77.15
N ALA A 18 -75.87 59.69 -77.17
CA ALA A 18 -76.04 58.50 -76.30
C ALA A 18 -74.93 57.43 -76.53
N LYS A 19 -74.52 57.19 -77.77
CA LYS A 19 -73.38 56.31 -78.10
C LYS A 19 -72.06 56.90 -77.60
N LYS A 20 -71.83 58.20 -77.78
CA LYS A 20 -70.63 58.89 -77.27
C LYS A 20 -70.57 58.82 -75.77
N MET A 21 -71.69 59.13 -75.05
CA MET A 21 -71.79 59.03 -73.63
C MET A 21 -71.62 57.59 -73.11
N ALA A 22 -72.17 56.56 -73.83
CA ALA A 22 -71.98 55.20 -73.51
C ALA A 22 -70.52 54.74 -73.69
N GLN A 23 -69.88 55.24 -74.75
CA GLN A 23 -68.47 54.97 -75.04
C GLN A 23 -67.53 55.68 -73.99
N GLU A 24 -67.83 56.95 -73.62
CA GLU A 24 -67.12 57.63 -72.61
C GLU A 24 -67.27 56.94 -71.23
N LYS A 25 -68.49 56.55 -70.90
CA LYS A 25 -68.81 55.79 -69.67
C LYS A 25 -68.08 54.45 -69.65
N ALA A 26 -68.01 53.74 -70.76
CA ALA A 26 -67.27 52.51 -70.95
C ALA A 26 -65.72 52.72 -70.78
N ARG A 27 -65.22 53.79 -71.43
CA ARG A 27 -63.80 54.21 -71.29
C ARG A 27 -63.45 54.59 -69.84
N ALA A 28 -64.31 55.43 -69.15
CA ALA A 28 -64.13 55.82 -67.78
C ALA A 28 -64.15 54.59 -66.82
N ARG A 29 -65.07 53.60 -67.08
CA ARG A 29 -65.11 52.37 -66.30
C ARG A 29 -63.85 51.48 -66.54
N THR A 30 -63.36 51.41 -67.80
CA THR A 30 -62.12 50.67 -68.09
C THR A 30 -60.90 51.33 -67.45
N LEU A 31 -60.82 52.67 -67.52
CA LEU A 31 -59.74 53.45 -66.83
C LEU A 31 -59.76 53.29 -65.31
N ALA A 32 -60.96 53.40 -64.68
CA ALA A 32 -61.13 53.17 -63.25
C ALA A 32 -60.76 51.73 -62.85
N ARG A 33 -61.12 50.73 -63.69
CA ARG A 33 -60.68 49.34 -63.52
C ARG A 33 -59.17 49.21 -63.65
N GLN A 34 -58.56 49.84 -64.65
CA GLN A 34 -57.11 49.82 -64.83
C GLN A 34 -56.39 50.49 -63.70
N GLN A 35 -56.87 51.61 -63.14
CA GLN A 35 -56.34 52.27 -61.95
C GLN A 35 -56.48 51.38 -60.76
N ALA A 36 -57.63 50.80 -60.45
CA ALA A 36 -57.85 49.90 -59.36
C ALA A 36 -56.99 48.61 -59.46
N ILE A 37 -56.72 48.11 -60.64
CA ILE A 37 -55.80 46.99 -60.88
C ILE A 37 -54.36 47.45 -60.63
N ALA A 38 -53.96 48.62 -61.12
CA ALA A 38 -52.63 49.19 -60.89
C ALA A 38 -52.34 49.47 -59.42
N GLU A 39 -53.31 50.03 -58.68
CA GLU A 39 -53.18 50.21 -57.23
C GLU A 39 -53.04 48.89 -56.44
N ARG A 40 -53.87 47.88 -56.80
CA ARG A 40 -53.73 46.53 -56.21
C ARG A 40 -52.40 45.87 -56.53
N LEU A 41 -51.95 46.05 -57.79
CA LEU A 41 -50.65 45.51 -58.23
C LEU A 41 -49.51 46.22 -57.50
N ALA A 42 -49.58 47.53 -57.33
CA ALA A 42 -48.58 48.29 -56.55
C ALA A 42 -48.53 47.83 -55.12
N SER A 43 -49.70 47.72 -54.42
CA SER A 43 -49.77 47.18 -53.03
C SER A 43 -49.25 45.75 -52.92
N ALA A 44 -49.58 44.89 -53.89
CA ALA A 44 -49.07 43.51 -53.91
C ALA A 44 -47.54 43.45 -54.15
N VAL A 45 -46.99 44.34 -54.98
CA VAL A 45 -45.55 44.49 -55.17
C VAL A 45 -44.84 44.99 -53.93
N GLU A 46 -45.45 45.99 -53.19
CA GLU A 46 -44.92 46.47 -51.89
C GLU A 46 -44.93 45.37 -50.84
N GLU A 47 -46.02 44.59 -50.70
CA GLU A 47 -46.11 43.46 -49.79
C GLU A 47 -45.09 42.36 -50.16
N MET A 48 -44.92 42.09 -51.45
CA MET A 48 -43.95 41.12 -51.94
C MET A 48 -42.53 41.60 -51.68
N SER A 49 -42.23 42.89 -51.85
CA SER A 49 -40.91 43.47 -51.56
C SER A 49 -40.57 43.38 -50.05
N ALA A 50 -41.55 43.75 -49.21
CA ALA A 50 -41.40 43.62 -47.78
C ALA A 50 -41.17 42.16 -47.31
N SER A 51 -41.94 41.22 -47.92
CA SER A 51 -41.76 39.79 -47.66
C SER A 51 -40.40 39.26 -48.13
N LEU A 52 -39.91 39.77 -49.25
CA LEU A 52 -38.57 39.46 -49.78
C LEU A 52 -37.45 40.00 -48.88
N GLU A 53 -37.57 41.21 -48.36
CA GLU A 53 -36.64 41.76 -47.42
C GLU A 53 -36.63 40.98 -46.09
N GLN A 54 -37.81 40.59 -45.61
CA GLN A 54 -37.91 39.74 -44.40
C GLN A 54 -37.32 38.35 -44.67
N ALA A 55 -37.58 37.72 -45.81
CA ALA A 55 -37.00 36.46 -46.17
C ALA A 55 -35.47 36.53 -46.32
N SER A 56 -34.97 37.63 -46.92
CA SER A 56 -33.52 37.87 -47.04
C SER A 56 -32.85 38.05 -45.68
N GLY A 57 -33.47 38.81 -44.76
CA GLY A 57 -32.99 38.97 -43.38
C GLY A 57 -32.98 37.62 -42.62
N ALA A 58 -34.06 36.82 -42.75
CA ALA A 58 -34.13 35.50 -42.16
C ALA A 58 -33.06 34.54 -42.72
N SER A 59 -32.81 34.60 -44.03
CA SER A 59 -31.71 33.81 -44.68
C SER A 59 -30.33 34.22 -44.17
N GLU A 60 -30.08 35.52 -43.97
CA GLU A 60 -28.81 35.97 -43.42
C GLU A 60 -28.62 35.55 -41.96
N GLU A 61 -29.66 35.58 -41.11
CA GLU A 61 -29.64 35.08 -39.76
C GLU A 61 -29.46 33.56 -39.70
N LEU A 62 -30.11 32.84 -40.62
CA LEU A 62 -29.90 31.42 -40.77
C LEU A 62 -28.46 31.06 -41.14
N GLY A 63 -27.85 31.80 -42.07
CA GLY A 63 -26.44 31.66 -42.44
C GLY A 63 -25.50 31.86 -41.27
N LYS A 64 -25.73 32.91 -40.44
CA LYS A 64 -24.95 33.12 -39.19
C LYS A 64 -25.12 32.00 -38.21
N THR A 65 -26.34 31.48 -38.07
CA THR A 65 -26.63 30.34 -37.20
C THR A 65 -25.92 29.07 -37.67
N MET A 66 -25.92 28.79 -38.97
CA MET A 66 -25.22 27.65 -39.56
C MET A 66 -23.71 27.76 -39.39
N GLN A 67 -23.13 28.95 -39.50
CA GLN A 67 -21.72 29.17 -39.23
C GLN A 67 -21.38 28.91 -37.76
N ALA A 68 -22.25 29.33 -36.81
CA ALA A 68 -22.06 29.05 -35.38
C ALA A 68 -22.15 27.54 -35.07
N ILE A 69 -23.08 26.81 -35.74
CA ILE A 69 -23.20 25.36 -35.62
C ILE A 69 -21.95 24.66 -36.16
N ALA A 70 -21.42 25.06 -37.31
CA ALA A 70 -20.19 24.51 -37.87
C ALA A 70 -18.99 24.71 -36.90
N THR A 71 -18.85 25.91 -36.37
CA THR A 71 -17.79 26.20 -35.40
C THR A 71 -17.94 25.35 -34.11
N ALA A 72 -19.17 25.25 -33.57
CA ALA A 72 -19.45 24.40 -32.41
C ALA A 72 -19.20 22.90 -32.65
N ALA A 73 -19.44 22.45 -33.87
CA ALA A 73 -19.15 21.10 -34.31
C ALA A 73 -17.62 20.84 -34.35
N GLU A 74 -16.84 21.79 -34.91
CA GLU A 74 -15.36 21.69 -34.87
C GLU A 74 -14.82 21.65 -33.47
N GLU A 75 -15.33 22.51 -32.57
CA GLU A 75 -14.94 22.52 -31.15
C GLU A 75 -15.31 21.19 -30.46
N SER A 76 -16.48 20.63 -30.76
CA SER A 76 -16.92 19.34 -30.23
C SER A 76 -16.04 18.17 -30.69
N SER A 77 -15.63 18.18 -31.96
CA SER A 77 -14.71 17.18 -32.53
C SER A 77 -13.33 17.28 -31.88
N ALA A 78 -12.79 18.49 -31.67
CA ALA A 78 -11.52 18.72 -31.00
C ALA A 78 -11.58 18.25 -29.54
N ALA A 79 -12.66 18.55 -28.82
CA ALA A 79 -12.88 18.12 -27.44
C ALA A 79 -13.01 16.58 -27.32
N ALA A 80 -13.62 15.94 -28.31
CA ALA A 80 -13.69 14.48 -28.39
C ALA A 80 -12.30 13.83 -28.56
N GLU A 81 -11.44 14.40 -29.40
CA GLU A 81 -10.06 13.91 -29.61
C GLU A 81 -9.18 14.14 -28.37
N GLU A 82 -9.28 15.28 -27.68
CA GLU A 82 -8.61 15.54 -26.41
C GLU A 82 -9.07 14.52 -25.36
N SER A 83 -10.36 14.26 -25.28
CA SER A 83 -10.97 13.27 -24.39
C SER A 83 -10.42 11.86 -24.66
N ARG A 84 -10.29 11.46 -25.93
CA ARG A 84 -9.67 10.17 -26.33
C ARG A 84 -8.22 10.07 -25.84
N SER A 85 -7.45 11.14 -25.98
CA SER A 85 -6.06 11.18 -25.48
C SER A 85 -6.00 11.04 -23.96
N ALA A 86 -6.87 11.73 -23.22
CA ALA A 86 -6.95 11.64 -21.77
C ALA A 86 -7.33 10.21 -21.31
N VAL A 87 -8.30 9.58 -21.97
CA VAL A 87 -8.71 8.21 -21.65
C VAL A 87 -7.59 7.20 -21.93
N ASN A 88 -6.83 7.36 -22.98
CA ASN A 88 -5.67 6.51 -23.26
C ASN A 88 -4.61 6.63 -22.14
N GLN A 89 -4.39 7.83 -21.60
CA GLN A 89 -3.51 8.02 -20.45
C GLN A 89 -4.08 7.38 -19.18
N ILE A 90 -5.39 7.49 -18.93
CA ILE A 90 -6.06 6.84 -17.80
C ILE A 90 -5.92 5.31 -17.90
N SER A 91 -6.19 4.74 -19.08
CA SER A 91 -6.07 3.29 -19.33
C SER A 91 -4.66 2.78 -19.08
N LYS A 92 -3.65 3.51 -19.53
CA LYS A 92 -2.25 3.17 -19.28
C LYS A 92 -1.88 3.26 -17.80
N SER A 93 -2.40 4.28 -17.11
CA SER A 93 -2.19 4.45 -15.66
C SER A 93 -2.88 3.34 -14.86
N ALA A 94 -4.07 2.93 -15.28
CA ALA A 94 -4.81 1.82 -14.69
C ALA A 94 -4.07 0.48 -14.90
N GLU A 95 -3.51 0.22 -16.07
CA GLU A 95 -2.69 -0.97 -16.33
C GLU A 95 -1.47 -1.03 -15.41
N LEU A 96 -0.75 0.08 -15.27
CA LEU A 96 0.39 0.17 -14.35
C LEU A 96 -0.03 -0.04 -12.89
N ALA A 97 -1.16 0.52 -12.47
CA ALA A 97 -1.71 0.34 -11.13
C ALA A 97 -2.08 -1.13 -10.87
N ALA A 98 -2.72 -1.81 -11.83
CA ALA A 98 -3.04 -3.23 -11.75
C ALA A 98 -1.77 -4.10 -11.64
N GLN A 99 -0.76 -3.80 -12.44
CA GLN A 99 0.52 -4.51 -12.38
C GLN A 99 1.21 -4.33 -11.02
N GLN A 100 1.21 -3.11 -10.49
CA GLN A 100 1.81 -2.79 -9.20
C GLN A 100 1.06 -3.43 -8.03
N ALA A 101 -0.28 -3.48 -8.11
CA ALA A 101 -1.12 -4.20 -7.16
C ALA A 101 -0.81 -5.70 -7.17
N LYS A 102 -0.70 -6.31 -8.35
CA LYS A 102 -0.32 -7.72 -8.49
C LYS A 102 1.05 -8.02 -7.88
N MET A 103 2.05 -7.19 -8.16
CA MET A 103 3.38 -7.34 -7.53
C MET A 103 3.32 -7.21 -6.00
N SER A 104 2.46 -6.35 -5.47
CA SER A 104 2.25 -6.20 -4.03
C SER A 104 1.61 -7.45 -3.43
N LEU A 105 0.61 -8.04 -4.10
CA LEU A 105 -0.01 -9.31 -3.69
C LEU A 105 1.02 -10.43 -3.62
N ASP A 106 1.86 -10.58 -4.65
CA ASP A 106 2.90 -11.63 -4.69
C ASP A 106 3.93 -11.44 -3.55
N LYS A 107 4.38 -10.19 -3.31
CA LYS A 107 5.30 -9.88 -2.22
C LYS A 107 4.68 -10.14 -0.85
N CYS A 108 3.41 -9.79 -0.64
CA CYS A 108 2.71 -10.07 0.61
C CYS A 108 2.60 -11.58 0.89
N ASN A 109 2.32 -12.40 -0.12
CA ASN A 109 2.28 -13.86 0.03
C ASN A 109 3.64 -14.44 0.44
N ILE A 110 4.73 -13.93 -0.15
CA ILE A 110 6.09 -14.34 0.23
C ILE A 110 6.38 -13.93 1.68
N LEU A 111 6.04 -12.69 2.05
CA LEU A 111 6.26 -12.18 3.40
C LEU A 111 5.42 -12.90 4.45
N GLN A 112 4.17 -13.26 4.17
CA GLN A 112 3.35 -14.09 5.06
C GLN A 112 4.00 -15.44 5.33
N THR A 113 4.57 -16.07 4.30
CA THR A 113 5.31 -17.33 4.45
C THR A 113 6.54 -17.13 5.33
N LEU A 114 7.30 -16.05 5.10
CA LEU A 114 8.49 -15.71 5.88
C LEU A 114 8.14 -15.47 7.35
N VAL A 115 7.10 -14.67 7.63
CA VAL A 115 6.62 -14.42 9.01
C VAL A 115 6.26 -15.72 9.70
N LYS A 116 5.53 -16.62 9.02
CA LYS A 116 5.15 -17.93 9.56
C LYS A 116 6.37 -18.78 9.92
N VAL A 117 7.34 -18.87 9.03
CA VAL A 117 8.59 -19.64 9.26
C VAL A 117 9.36 -19.03 10.43
N THR A 118 9.55 -17.69 10.43
CA THR A 118 10.27 -16.99 11.50
C THR A 118 9.60 -17.19 12.87
N THR A 119 8.27 -17.18 12.91
CA THR A 119 7.52 -17.43 14.16
C THR A 119 7.78 -18.88 14.66
N GLN A 120 7.79 -19.87 13.78
CA GLN A 120 8.11 -21.25 14.15
C GLN A 120 9.55 -21.41 14.64
N ASP A 121 10.50 -20.71 14.02
CA ASP A 121 11.90 -20.74 14.41
C ASP A 121 12.08 -20.12 15.81
N ILE A 122 11.40 -19.02 16.11
CA ILE A 122 11.41 -18.37 17.44
C ILE A 122 10.77 -19.28 18.49
N GLU A 123 9.65 -19.96 18.19
CA GLU A 123 9.05 -20.94 19.09
C GLU A 123 10.02 -22.08 19.42
N SER A 124 10.73 -22.59 18.41
CA SER A 124 11.73 -23.62 18.57
C SER A 124 12.92 -23.15 19.41
N LEU A 125 13.35 -21.90 19.21
CA LEU A 125 14.39 -21.25 20.02
C LEU A 125 13.98 -21.14 21.48
N ILE A 126 12.76 -20.68 21.76
CA ILE A 126 12.21 -20.60 23.14
C ILE A 126 12.20 -21.99 23.79
N GLN A 127 11.80 -23.04 23.07
CA GLN A 127 11.85 -24.40 23.58
C GLN A 127 13.29 -24.85 23.87
N GLY A 128 14.23 -24.55 22.98
CA GLY A 128 15.66 -24.83 23.17
C GLY A 128 16.22 -24.16 24.42
N VAL A 129 15.92 -22.87 24.62
CA VAL A 129 16.35 -22.12 25.80
C VAL A 129 15.71 -22.67 27.09
N ASN A 130 14.43 -23.04 27.07
CA ASN A 130 13.78 -23.69 28.21
C ASN A 130 14.42 -25.03 28.58
N ASN A 131 14.81 -25.83 27.59
CA ASN A 131 15.50 -27.10 27.83
C ASN A 131 16.92 -26.87 28.40
N ALA A 132 17.65 -25.87 27.87
CA ALA A 132 18.95 -25.47 28.41
C ALA A 132 18.81 -24.96 29.87
N SER A 133 17.78 -24.20 30.20
CA SER A 133 17.50 -23.76 31.54
C SER A 133 17.25 -24.93 32.51
N LYS A 134 16.49 -25.95 32.10
CA LYS A 134 16.29 -27.18 32.89
C LYS A 134 17.62 -27.92 33.13
N ALA A 135 18.45 -28.05 32.09
CA ALA A 135 19.76 -28.66 32.23
C ALA A 135 20.69 -27.89 33.19
N ASN A 136 20.64 -26.57 33.16
CA ASN A 136 21.36 -25.71 34.08
C ASN A 136 20.91 -25.93 35.54
N ILE A 137 19.61 -26.07 35.81
CA ILE A 137 19.08 -26.40 37.14
C ILE A 137 19.61 -27.76 37.64
N GLU A 138 19.66 -28.75 36.75
CA GLU A 138 20.21 -30.07 37.11
C GLU A 138 21.72 -30.00 37.36
N SER A 139 22.45 -29.26 36.52
CA SER A 139 23.88 -29.00 36.73
C SER A 139 24.14 -28.32 38.09
N THR A 140 23.30 -27.33 38.48
CA THR A 140 23.41 -26.68 39.80
C THR A 140 23.28 -27.69 40.95
N LYS A 141 22.43 -28.71 40.86
CA LYS A 141 22.32 -29.78 41.88
C LYS A 141 23.60 -30.58 41.97
N LEU A 142 24.16 -31.01 40.83
CA LEU A 142 25.43 -31.76 40.83
C LEU A 142 26.60 -30.97 41.35
N ILE A 143 26.64 -29.66 41.06
CA ILE A 143 27.67 -28.77 41.57
C ILE A 143 27.54 -28.59 43.10
N LYS A 144 26.34 -28.50 43.67
CA LYS A 144 26.12 -28.48 45.11
C LYS A 144 26.54 -29.78 45.81
N GLU A 145 26.37 -30.94 45.16
CA GLU A 145 26.91 -32.22 45.65
C GLU A 145 28.44 -32.22 45.64
N LEU A 146 29.07 -31.67 44.60
CA LEU A 146 30.53 -31.52 44.51
C LEU A 146 31.06 -30.56 45.62
N GLU A 147 30.36 -29.45 45.89
CA GLU A 147 30.68 -28.56 47.01
C GLU A 147 30.71 -29.33 48.34
N LYS A 148 29.64 -30.05 48.66
CA LYS A 148 29.53 -30.88 49.87
C LYS A 148 30.62 -31.94 49.96
N ASN A 149 30.93 -32.63 48.84
CA ASN A 149 32.00 -33.63 48.84
C ASN A 149 33.38 -32.99 49.04
N SER A 150 33.62 -31.81 48.47
CA SER A 150 34.85 -31.04 48.68
C SER A 150 35.02 -30.59 50.13
N GLU A 151 33.92 -30.15 50.78
CA GLU A 151 33.94 -29.85 52.21
C GLU A 151 34.31 -31.07 53.07
N GLN A 152 33.70 -32.24 52.78
CA GLN A 152 34.03 -33.46 53.47
C GLN A 152 35.49 -33.89 53.30
N ILE A 153 36.04 -33.75 52.08
CA ILE A 153 37.46 -34.02 51.81
C ILE A 153 38.33 -33.06 52.62
N GLY A 154 37.98 -31.76 52.72
CA GLY A 154 38.65 -30.79 53.55
C GLY A 154 38.70 -31.18 55.03
N ASP A 155 37.59 -31.68 55.58
CA ASP A 155 37.51 -32.19 56.94
C ASP A 155 38.43 -33.41 57.22
N ILE A 156 38.44 -34.38 56.27
CA ILE A 156 39.29 -35.57 56.31
C ILE A 156 40.75 -35.14 56.23
N VAL A 157 41.13 -34.27 55.37
CA VAL A 157 42.48 -33.74 55.18
C VAL A 157 42.92 -33.02 56.53
N GLY A 158 42.01 -32.22 57.12
CA GLY A 158 42.23 -31.61 58.40
C GLY A 158 42.51 -32.62 59.53
N ALA A 159 41.82 -33.78 59.52
CA ALA A 159 42.06 -34.87 60.46
C ALA A 159 43.43 -35.52 60.19
N VAL A 160 43.81 -35.73 58.91
CA VAL A 160 45.16 -36.29 58.57
C VAL A 160 46.28 -35.39 59.05
N VAL A 161 46.16 -34.08 58.91
CA VAL A 161 47.15 -33.10 59.42
C VAL A 161 47.27 -33.26 60.89
N ARG A 162 46.17 -33.33 61.69
CA ARG A 162 46.21 -33.54 63.12
C ARG A 162 46.86 -34.89 63.49
N ILE A 163 46.62 -35.97 62.76
CA ILE A 163 47.25 -37.29 63.01
C ILE A 163 48.74 -37.20 62.73
N ALA A 164 49.16 -36.55 61.67
CA ALA A 164 50.57 -36.35 61.35
C ALA A 164 51.30 -35.52 62.47
N ASP A 165 50.70 -34.42 62.95
CA ASP A 165 51.22 -33.62 64.07
C ASP A 165 51.39 -34.47 65.36
N GLN A 166 50.35 -35.27 65.70
CA GLN A 166 50.41 -36.17 66.83
C GLN A 166 51.50 -37.26 66.66
N THR A 167 51.63 -37.82 65.46
CA THR A 167 52.65 -38.82 65.18
C THR A 167 54.05 -38.24 65.25
N ASN A 168 54.22 -37.01 64.76
CA ASN A 168 55.48 -36.26 64.86
C ASN A 168 55.88 -36.07 66.31
N LEU A 169 54.93 -35.63 67.18
CA LEU A 169 55.15 -35.46 68.61
C LEU A 169 55.48 -36.81 69.35
N LEU A 170 54.80 -37.90 69.00
CA LEU A 170 55.07 -39.26 69.48
C LEU A 170 56.44 -39.72 69.08
N ALA A 171 56.85 -39.54 67.83
CA ALA A 171 58.16 -39.89 67.30
C ALA A 171 59.29 -39.09 68.05
N LEU A 172 59.04 -37.76 68.21
CA LEU A 172 59.99 -36.93 69.00
C LEU A 172 60.14 -37.43 70.41
N ASN A 173 59.07 -37.77 71.14
CA ASN A 173 59.14 -38.36 72.46
C ASN A 173 59.88 -39.69 72.52
N ALA A 174 59.68 -40.57 71.51
CA ALA A 174 60.36 -41.81 71.34
C ALA A 174 61.86 -41.59 71.07
N ALA A 175 62.24 -40.64 70.25
CA ALA A 175 63.63 -40.28 70.01
C ALA A 175 64.34 -39.76 71.28
N ILE A 176 63.65 -38.98 72.13
CA ILE A 176 64.16 -38.47 73.39
C ILE A 176 64.40 -39.65 74.34
N GLU A 177 63.46 -40.60 74.47
CA GLU A 177 63.61 -41.76 75.38
C GLU A 177 64.68 -42.74 74.88
N ALA A 178 64.79 -42.93 73.55
CA ALA A 178 65.84 -43.67 72.91
C ALA A 178 67.28 -43.09 73.24
N ALA A 179 67.40 -41.77 73.16
CA ALA A 179 68.62 -41.04 73.53
C ALA A 179 68.92 -41.24 75.02
N ARG A 180 67.91 -41.32 75.86
CA ARG A 180 68.02 -41.55 77.34
C ARG A 180 68.50 -42.96 77.70
N ALA A 181 68.19 -43.95 76.85
CA ALA A 181 68.65 -45.33 77.01
C ALA A 181 70.09 -45.60 76.51
N GLY A 182 70.79 -44.55 76.00
CA GLY A 182 72.15 -44.64 75.58
C GLY A 182 72.45 -45.69 74.48
N GLU A 183 73.50 -46.50 74.64
CA GLU A 183 73.86 -47.53 73.65
C GLU A 183 72.75 -48.53 73.37
N HIS A 184 71.88 -48.82 74.37
CA HIS A 184 70.75 -49.73 74.22
C HIS A 184 69.57 -49.15 73.40
N GLY A 185 69.56 -47.85 73.23
CA GLY A 185 68.45 -47.16 72.50
C GLY A 185 68.76 -46.83 71.01
N ARG A 186 69.99 -47.07 70.45
CA ARG A 186 70.41 -46.60 69.12
C ARG A 186 69.48 -47.08 67.99
N GLY A 187 69.02 -48.36 67.98
CA GLY A 187 68.10 -48.84 66.97
C GLY A 187 66.71 -48.19 67.04
N PHE A 188 66.26 -47.90 68.29
CA PHE A 188 64.97 -47.19 68.47
C PHE A 188 65.06 -45.72 68.06
N ALA A 189 66.19 -45.06 68.21
CA ALA A 189 66.38 -43.69 67.78
C ALA A 189 66.24 -43.53 66.25
N VAL A 190 66.89 -44.46 65.48
CA VAL A 190 66.76 -44.45 64.03
C VAL A 190 65.32 -44.65 63.56
N VAL A 191 64.59 -45.57 64.21
CA VAL A 191 63.15 -45.80 63.87
C VAL A 191 62.29 -44.55 64.23
N ALA A 192 62.58 -43.92 65.36
CA ALA A 192 61.88 -42.71 65.73
C ALA A 192 62.11 -41.55 64.84
N ASP A 193 63.39 -41.33 64.36
CA ASP A 193 63.69 -40.32 63.32
C ASP A 193 63.00 -40.61 62.04
N GLU A 194 62.92 -41.87 61.52
CA GLU A 194 62.20 -42.26 60.31
C GLU A 194 60.71 -42.03 60.44
N VAL A 195 60.07 -42.37 61.56
CA VAL A 195 58.67 -42.10 61.86
C VAL A 195 58.38 -40.59 61.83
N ARG A 196 59.32 -39.78 62.36
CA ARG A 196 59.24 -38.34 62.40
C ARG A 196 59.26 -37.77 61.00
N ASN A 197 60.21 -38.20 60.14
CA ASN A 197 60.29 -37.82 58.72
C ASN A 197 59.03 -38.21 57.88
N LEU A 198 58.48 -39.38 58.16
CA LEU A 198 57.21 -39.83 57.58
C LEU A 198 56.01 -38.93 57.99
N ALA A 199 56.00 -38.53 59.30
CA ALA A 199 54.96 -37.66 59.77
C ALA A 199 55.04 -36.24 59.18
N GLU A 200 56.23 -35.64 59.05
CA GLU A 200 56.48 -34.36 58.40
C GLU A 200 56.11 -34.42 56.95
N THR A 201 56.48 -35.43 56.22
CA THR A 201 56.10 -35.66 54.78
C THR A 201 54.58 -35.81 54.59
N SER A 202 53.93 -36.53 55.54
CA SER A 202 52.47 -36.71 55.54
C SER A 202 51.73 -35.40 55.79
N GLU A 203 52.20 -34.61 56.73
CA GLU A 203 51.67 -33.28 56.98
C GLU A 203 51.80 -32.35 55.79
N GLN A 204 52.99 -32.31 55.16
CA GLN A 204 53.20 -31.50 53.96
C GLN A 204 52.30 -31.91 52.81
N SER A 205 52.14 -33.23 52.58
CA SER A 205 51.25 -33.74 51.56
C SER A 205 49.76 -33.41 51.81
N ALA A 206 49.33 -33.53 53.06
CA ALA A 206 47.98 -33.19 53.46
C ALA A 206 47.72 -31.68 53.37
N ARG A 207 48.66 -30.80 53.63
CA ARG A 207 48.56 -29.36 53.42
C ARG A 207 48.45 -29.07 51.91
N GLY A 208 49.22 -29.79 51.04
CA GLY A 208 49.11 -29.65 49.60
C GLY A 208 47.70 -30.04 49.09
N ILE A 209 47.12 -31.12 49.60
CA ILE A 209 45.76 -31.56 49.26
C ILE A 209 44.73 -30.50 49.73
N ARG A 210 44.90 -29.91 50.94
CA ARG A 210 44.02 -28.84 51.44
C ARG A 210 43.97 -27.65 50.46
N ASN A 211 45.11 -27.18 50.00
CA ASN A 211 45.16 -26.08 49.02
C ASN A 211 44.38 -26.40 47.73
N VAL A 212 44.53 -27.60 47.20
CA VAL A 212 43.78 -28.09 46.05
C VAL A 212 42.26 -28.12 46.32
N VAL A 213 41.85 -28.55 47.51
CA VAL A 213 40.43 -28.57 47.89
C VAL A 213 39.86 -27.17 48.02
N GLU A 214 40.62 -26.20 48.60
CA GLU A 214 40.23 -24.80 48.64
C GLU A 214 40.09 -24.18 47.26
N GLU A 215 40.99 -24.51 46.30
CA GLU A 215 40.87 -24.10 44.92
C GLU A 215 39.61 -24.69 44.24
N ILE A 216 39.31 -25.98 44.48
CA ILE A 216 38.10 -26.62 43.96
C ILE A 216 36.86 -25.91 44.51
N GLN A 217 36.78 -25.60 45.80
CA GLN A 217 35.66 -24.87 46.42
C GLN A 217 35.47 -23.50 45.78
N ALA A 218 36.54 -22.74 45.55
CA ALA A 218 36.47 -21.45 44.88
C ALA A 218 35.97 -21.55 43.43
N GLN A 219 36.43 -22.57 42.67
CA GLN A 219 35.96 -22.82 41.31
C GLN A 219 34.51 -23.25 41.25
N VAL A 220 34.08 -24.10 42.20
CA VAL A 220 32.68 -24.53 42.35
C VAL A 220 31.77 -23.33 42.56
N GLN A 221 32.11 -22.41 43.47
CA GLN A 221 31.32 -21.20 43.71
C GLN A 221 31.21 -20.35 42.43
N LYS A 222 32.31 -20.18 41.70
CA LYS A 222 32.30 -19.44 40.46
C LYS A 222 31.37 -20.07 39.40
N VAL A 223 31.38 -21.40 39.27
CA VAL A 223 30.51 -22.12 38.37
C VAL A 223 29.02 -21.94 38.75
N VAL A 224 28.70 -21.93 40.03
CA VAL A 224 27.31 -21.65 40.51
C VAL A 224 26.89 -20.25 40.10
N ASP A 225 27.75 -19.24 40.29
CA ASP A 225 27.45 -17.85 39.95
C ASP A 225 27.27 -17.69 38.39
N ASP A 226 28.11 -18.35 37.59
CA ASP A 226 28.03 -18.34 36.15
C ASP A 226 26.72 -18.98 35.63
N ILE A 227 26.29 -20.12 36.26
CA ILE A 227 25.02 -20.77 35.92
C ILE A 227 23.83 -19.88 36.29
N ASP A 228 23.84 -19.19 37.45
CA ASP A 228 22.77 -18.29 37.84
C ASP A 228 22.66 -17.10 36.88
N ALA A 229 23.79 -16.51 36.51
CA ALA A 229 23.85 -15.44 35.51
C ALA A 229 23.33 -15.90 34.15
N ALA A 230 23.73 -17.10 33.67
CA ALA A 230 23.23 -17.68 32.41
C ALA A 230 21.74 -17.93 32.48
N GLY A 231 21.21 -18.40 33.62
CA GLY A 231 19.76 -18.57 33.81
C GLY A 231 18.97 -17.27 33.71
N LYS A 232 19.46 -16.19 34.31
CA LYS A 232 18.85 -14.86 34.22
C LYS A 232 18.86 -14.33 32.80
N ASN A 233 19.99 -14.42 32.11
CA ASN A 233 20.11 -14.00 30.72
C ASN A 233 19.17 -14.81 29.80
N ALA A 234 19.04 -16.09 30.05
CA ALA A 234 18.11 -16.96 29.29
C ALA A 234 16.65 -16.51 29.43
N LEU A 235 16.21 -16.12 30.63
CA LEU A 235 14.86 -15.60 30.86
C LEU A 235 14.63 -14.27 30.13
N GLU A 236 15.61 -13.37 30.17
CA GLU A 236 15.54 -12.09 29.45
C GLU A 236 15.42 -12.30 27.93
N GLU A 237 16.18 -13.23 27.37
CA GLU A 237 16.10 -13.56 25.93
C GLU A 237 14.75 -14.17 25.55
N ILE A 238 14.14 -14.99 26.42
CA ILE A 238 12.76 -15.49 26.20
C ILE A 238 11.76 -14.33 26.15
N GLU A 239 11.86 -13.34 27.04
CA GLU A 239 10.96 -12.19 27.03
C GLU A 239 11.16 -11.33 25.77
N LYS A 240 12.39 -11.11 25.30
CA LYS A 240 12.66 -10.46 24.02
C LYS A 240 12.06 -11.25 22.84
N ALA A 241 12.21 -12.57 22.84
CA ALA A 241 11.64 -13.44 21.83
C ALA A 241 10.10 -13.33 21.78
N LYS A 242 9.42 -13.26 22.93
CA LYS A 242 7.97 -13.04 23.00
C LYS A 242 7.55 -11.69 22.42
N VAL A 243 8.33 -10.62 22.65
CA VAL A 243 8.09 -9.32 22.03
C VAL A 243 8.19 -9.41 20.51
N ILE A 244 9.23 -10.07 19.99
CA ILE A 244 9.39 -10.28 18.55
C ILE A 244 8.20 -11.05 17.96
N MET A 245 7.72 -12.10 18.63
CA MET A 245 6.53 -12.85 18.18
C MET A 245 5.29 -11.97 18.09
N ARG A 246 5.08 -11.10 19.07
CA ARG A 246 3.98 -10.13 19.05
C ARG A 246 4.11 -9.17 17.87
N ASP A 247 5.31 -8.65 17.64
CA ASP A 247 5.57 -7.69 16.55
C ASP A 247 5.42 -8.36 15.17
N LEU A 248 5.79 -9.64 15.04
CA LEU A 248 5.50 -10.44 13.85
C LEU A 248 4.00 -10.66 13.65
N GLY A 249 3.23 -10.81 14.73
CA GLY A 249 1.77 -10.86 14.67
C GLY A 249 1.17 -9.56 14.13
N GLN A 250 1.71 -8.39 14.52
CA GLN A 250 1.31 -7.10 13.96
C GLN A 250 1.66 -7.01 12.47
N VAL A 251 2.88 -7.40 12.08
CA VAL A 251 3.30 -7.44 10.66
C VAL A 251 2.37 -8.32 9.83
N ALA A 252 1.93 -9.48 10.36
CA ALA A 252 0.98 -10.34 9.66
C ALA A 252 -0.39 -9.66 9.46
N SER A 253 -0.86 -8.89 10.44
CA SER A 253 -2.08 -8.09 10.34
C SER A 253 -1.97 -6.97 9.31
N ASP A 254 -0.86 -6.23 9.33
CA ASP A 254 -0.61 -5.13 8.39
C ASP A 254 -0.53 -5.65 6.94
N MET A 255 0.05 -6.84 6.75
CA MET A 255 0.07 -7.51 5.45
C MET A 255 -1.33 -7.87 4.95
N GLN A 256 -2.25 -8.24 5.84
CA GLN A 256 -3.62 -8.52 5.45
C GLN A 256 -4.31 -7.26 4.92
N GLU A 257 -4.09 -6.11 5.56
CA GLU A 257 -4.60 -4.81 5.08
C GLU A 257 -4.01 -4.43 3.71
N ILE A 258 -2.71 -4.68 3.51
CA ILE A 258 -2.07 -4.45 2.20
C ILE A 258 -2.66 -5.37 1.12
N LEU A 259 -2.94 -6.63 1.43
CA LEU A 259 -3.59 -7.58 0.51
C LEU A 259 -4.98 -7.09 0.08
N GLU A 260 -5.79 -6.62 1.03
CA GLU A 260 -7.11 -6.07 0.76
C GLU A 260 -7.01 -4.78 -0.08
N GLY A 261 -6.09 -3.88 0.27
CA GLY A 261 -5.82 -2.65 -0.48
C GLY A 261 -5.35 -2.93 -1.92
N ALA A 262 -4.41 -3.86 -2.10
CA ALA A 262 -3.91 -4.24 -3.42
C ALA A 262 -5.01 -4.91 -4.28
N THR A 263 -5.87 -5.72 -3.66
CA THR A 263 -7.02 -6.34 -4.34
C THR A 263 -8.02 -5.25 -4.80
N ALA A 264 -8.29 -4.26 -3.96
CA ALA A 264 -9.15 -3.14 -4.32
C ALA A 264 -8.55 -2.28 -5.44
N ILE A 265 -7.24 -1.99 -5.40
CA ILE A 265 -6.54 -1.27 -6.48
C ILE A 265 -6.64 -2.02 -7.80
N ASN A 266 -6.40 -3.33 -7.79
CA ASN A 266 -6.51 -4.15 -9.01
C ASN A 266 -7.92 -4.13 -9.57
N LYS A 267 -8.95 -4.24 -8.74
CA LYS A 267 -10.35 -4.14 -9.16
C LYS A 267 -10.65 -2.75 -9.75
N ASN A 268 -10.29 -1.68 -9.04
CA ASN A 268 -10.53 -0.31 -9.52
C ASN A 268 -9.82 -0.01 -10.84
N ALA A 269 -8.64 -0.59 -11.05
CA ALA A 269 -7.90 -0.47 -12.30
C ALA A 269 -8.64 -1.15 -13.47
N ILE A 270 -9.21 -2.33 -13.25
CA ILE A 270 -10.04 -3.02 -14.24
C ILE A 270 -11.33 -2.23 -14.54
N ASP A 271 -11.98 -1.71 -13.49
CA ASP A 271 -13.18 -0.89 -13.65
C ASP A 271 -12.86 0.40 -14.44
N ALA A 272 -11.72 1.05 -14.17
CA ALA A 272 -11.26 2.22 -14.92
C ALA A 272 -10.97 1.92 -16.39
N GLN A 273 -10.41 0.75 -16.70
CA GLN A 273 -10.21 0.31 -18.11
C GLN A 273 -11.55 0.11 -18.82
N ASN A 274 -12.50 -0.60 -18.20
CA ASN A 274 -13.82 -0.82 -18.79
C ASN A 274 -14.58 0.50 -19.02
N MET A 275 -14.55 1.42 -18.06
CA MET A 275 -15.13 2.77 -18.21
C MET A 275 -14.41 3.57 -19.29
N GLY A 276 -13.10 3.41 -19.43
CA GLY A 276 -12.32 4.02 -20.50
C GLY A 276 -12.74 3.56 -21.89
N GLU A 277 -12.96 2.26 -22.08
CA GLU A 277 -13.46 1.71 -23.35
C GLU A 277 -14.85 2.27 -23.73
N GLU A 278 -15.75 2.36 -22.75
CA GLU A 278 -17.09 2.93 -22.97
C GLU A 278 -17.01 4.42 -23.31
N PHE A 279 -16.13 5.16 -22.65
CA PHE A 279 -15.91 6.58 -22.91
C PHE A 279 -15.27 6.83 -24.29
N LEU A 280 -14.33 5.99 -24.70
CA LEU A 280 -13.74 6.04 -26.07
C LEU A 280 -14.81 5.91 -27.13
N LYS A 281 -15.75 4.96 -26.96
CA LYS A 281 -16.88 4.79 -27.88
C LYS A 281 -17.78 6.03 -27.90
N GLY A 282 -18.11 6.58 -26.74
CA GLY A 282 -18.89 7.83 -26.66
C GLY A 282 -18.21 9.02 -27.32
N SER A 283 -16.88 9.13 -27.20
CA SER A 283 -16.09 10.18 -27.87
C SER A 283 -16.07 9.99 -29.39
N GLU A 284 -16.06 8.75 -29.88
CA GLU A 284 -16.16 8.44 -31.30
C GLU A 284 -17.52 8.81 -31.90
N ASP A 285 -18.61 8.52 -31.16
CA ASP A 285 -19.96 8.94 -31.51
C ASP A 285 -20.08 10.48 -31.53
N ILE A 286 -19.50 11.19 -30.58
CA ILE A 286 -19.48 12.68 -30.54
C ILE A 286 -18.74 13.23 -31.78
N ALA A 287 -17.56 12.71 -32.09
CA ALA A 287 -16.76 13.16 -33.24
C ALA A 287 -17.52 12.94 -34.53
N SER A 288 -18.13 11.76 -34.72
CA SER A 288 -18.95 11.44 -35.93
C SER A 288 -20.16 12.37 -36.05
N ASN A 289 -20.90 12.62 -34.98
CA ASN A 289 -22.03 13.55 -34.96
C ASN A 289 -21.60 15.00 -35.27
N ALA A 290 -20.43 15.40 -34.76
CA ALA A 290 -19.87 16.72 -35.05
C ALA A 290 -19.50 16.88 -36.54
N GLU A 291 -18.91 15.84 -37.15
CA GLU A 291 -18.65 15.85 -38.60
C GLU A 291 -19.94 15.95 -39.42
N GLU A 292 -20.99 15.20 -39.07
CA GLU A 292 -22.30 15.29 -39.74
C GLU A 292 -22.95 16.67 -39.56
N GLN A 293 -22.88 17.26 -38.36
CA GLN A 293 -23.40 18.61 -38.08
C GLN A 293 -22.67 19.68 -38.90
N SER A 294 -21.34 19.61 -38.99
CA SER A 294 -20.53 20.54 -39.79
C SER A 294 -20.89 20.45 -41.25
N ALA A 295 -21.01 19.23 -41.82
CA ALA A 295 -21.41 19.01 -43.20
C ALA A 295 -22.83 19.53 -43.49
N ALA A 296 -23.79 19.27 -42.59
CA ALA A 296 -25.18 19.77 -42.74
C ALA A 296 -25.24 21.30 -42.64
N ALA A 297 -24.45 21.92 -41.77
CA ALA A 297 -24.37 23.38 -41.68
C ALA A 297 -23.76 24.03 -42.93
N GLU A 298 -22.74 23.41 -43.52
CA GLU A 298 -22.17 23.86 -44.80
C GLU A 298 -23.15 23.72 -45.96
N GLU A 299 -23.93 22.64 -46.01
CA GLU A 299 -24.94 22.41 -47.06
C GLU A 299 -26.11 23.41 -46.93
N ALA A 300 -26.57 23.73 -45.72
CA ALA A 300 -27.63 24.69 -45.49
C ALA A 300 -27.22 26.14 -45.77
N ASN A 301 -25.94 26.45 -45.84
CA ASN A 301 -25.38 27.77 -46.10
C ASN A 301 -25.13 28.02 -47.59
N LYS A 302 -25.33 27.01 -48.44
CA LYS A 302 -25.26 27.10 -49.94
C LYS A 302 -26.57 27.52 -50.54
#